data_ba2edfed355a3d52ab6bd9a77332882a
#
_entry.id   ba2edfed355a3d52ab6bd9a77332882a
#
_cell.length_a   1.000
_cell.length_b   1.000
_cell.length_c   1.000
_cell.angle_alpha   90.00
_cell.angle_beta   90.00
_cell.angle_gamma   90.00
#
_symmetry.space_group_name_H-M   'P 1'
#
loop_
_entity.id
_entity.type
_entity.pdbx_description
1 polymer ?
#
loop_
_entity_poly.entity_id
_entity_poly.type
_entity_poly.pdbx_seq_one_letter_code
_entity_poly.pdbx_strand_id
1 'polypeptide(L)'
;MKIPIWKDPHRKRNIQSSYTDNNYLKYYDLDLEDLTELIDKLRNEERLNVQENNRYGIYVITIALIVQENPKFKKKSLTEREEMLDQQILELLTGLPHFDKDKGSSIYSYAYRIGYTAACHYYTNKIKDYKKKKAIEDHCMNELNEYLEFIGTGKVNNVDVEEV
;
A
#
# COMPACT_ATOMS: atom_id res chain seq x y z
N MET A 1 -0.97 13.07 -21.33
CA MET A 1 0.46 12.72 -21.62
C MET A 1 0.78 11.39 -21.00
N LYS A 2 1.31 10.43 -21.77
CA LYS A 2 1.68 9.09 -21.26
C LYS A 2 3.09 9.13 -20.68
N ILE A 3 3.29 8.51 -19.52
CA ILE A 3 4.60 8.49 -18.85
C ILE A 3 5.56 7.58 -19.63
N PRO A 4 6.77 8.03 -20.00
CA PRO A 4 7.73 7.22 -20.76
C PRO A 4 8.12 5.89 -20.09
N ILE A 5 8.14 5.86 -18.76
CA ILE A 5 8.47 4.68 -17.95
C ILE A 5 7.53 3.49 -18.23
N TRP A 6 6.32 3.74 -18.72
CA TRP A 6 5.34 2.73 -19.09
C TRP A 6 5.67 2.02 -20.40
N LYS A 7 6.57 2.60 -21.16
CA LYS A 7 7.06 1.99 -22.38
C LYS A 7 8.19 1.00 -22.13
N ASP A 8 8.64 0.85 -20.86
CA ASP A 8 9.67 -0.13 -20.52
C ASP A 8 9.08 -1.56 -20.59
N PRO A 9 9.47 -2.38 -21.58
CA PRO A 9 8.95 -3.72 -21.74
C PRO A 9 9.32 -4.66 -20.58
N HIS A 10 10.42 -4.40 -19.89
CA HIS A 10 10.83 -5.19 -18.74
C HIS A 10 9.92 -4.94 -17.53
N ARG A 11 9.51 -3.69 -17.34
CA ARG A 11 8.61 -3.33 -16.25
C ARG A 11 7.22 -3.94 -16.44
N LYS A 12 6.68 -3.89 -17.66
CA LYS A 12 5.41 -4.56 -18.00
C LYS A 12 5.47 -6.04 -17.70
N ARG A 13 6.53 -6.72 -18.13
CA ARG A 13 6.72 -8.16 -17.88
C ARG A 13 6.80 -8.51 -16.40
N ASN A 14 7.46 -7.67 -15.61
CA ASN A 14 7.60 -7.90 -14.18
C ASN A 14 6.27 -7.79 -13.42
N ILE A 15 5.41 -6.84 -13.79
CA ILE A 15 4.07 -6.74 -13.20
C ILE A 15 3.20 -7.91 -13.67
N GLN A 16 3.24 -8.27 -14.95
CA GLN A 16 2.53 -9.43 -15.46
C GLN A 16 2.91 -10.74 -14.76
N SER A 17 4.19 -10.92 -14.42
CA SER A 17 4.63 -12.11 -13.69
C SER A 17 4.16 -12.16 -12.23
N SER A 18 3.82 -11.01 -11.66
CA SER A 18 3.35 -10.89 -10.27
C SER A 18 1.84 -11.06 -10.16
N TYR A 19 1.11 -10.69 -11.20
CA TYR A 19 -0.34 -10.81 -11.28
C TYR A 19 -0.68 -11.66 -12.51
N THR A 20 -1.21 -12.84 -12.30
CA THR A 20 -1.49 -13.85 -13.33
C THR A 20 -2.59 -13.43 -14.33
N ASP A 21 -3.23 -12.30 -14.13
CA ASP A 21 -4.32 -11.82 -14.96
C ASP A 21 -3.83 -10.80 -15.99
N ASN A 22 -3.99 -11.13 -17.29
CA ASN A 22 -3.64 -10.26 -18.41
C ASN A 22 -4.41 -8.94 -18.46
N ASN A 23 -5.51 -8.83 -17.73
CA ASN A 23 -6.31 -7.60 -17.64
C ASN A 23 -5.56 -6.41 -17.05
N TYR A 24 -4.50 -6.63 -16.28
CA TYR A 24 -3.69 -5.54 -15.71
C TYR A 24 -2.90 -4.74 -16.76
N LEU A 25 -2.75 -5.23 -17.98
CA LEU A 25 -2.07 -4.48 -19.05
C LEU A 25 -2.71 -3.12 -19.33
N LYS A 26 -4.02 -3.00 -19.15
CA LYS A 26 -4.74 -1.74 -19.34
C LYS A 26 -4.31 -0.65 -18.34
N TYR A 27 -3.81 -1.02 -17.17
CA TYR A 27 -3.35 -0.07 -16.16
C TYR A 27 -2.02 0.60 -16.49
N TYR A 28 -1.33 0.15 -17.53
CA TYR A 28 -0.12 0.80 -18.01
C TYR A 28 -0.38 2.05 -18.86
N ASP A 29 -1.59 2.22 -19.35
CA ASP A 29 -1.97 3.40 -20.09
C ASP A 29 -2.51 4.47 -19.12
N LEU A 30 -1.58 5.20 -18.50
CA LEU A 30 -1.90 6.33 -17.62
C LEU A 30 -1.86 7.62 -18.43
N ASP A 31 -3.01 8.23 -18.62
CA ASP A 31 -3.13 9.56 -19.23
C ASP A 31 -3.06 10.63 -18.13
N LEU A 32 -1.96 11.38 -18.10
CA LEU A 32 -1.73 12.39 -17.07
C LEU A 32 -2.56 13.66 -17.27
N GLU A 33 -2.94 13.96 -18.50
CA GLU A 33 -3.79 15.12 -18.79
C GLU A 33 -5.22 14.81 -18.32
N ASP A 34 -5.78 13.66 -18.70
CA ASP A 34 -7.10 13.21 -18.23
C ASP A 34 -7.14 13.08 -16.70
N LEU A 35 -6.08 12.51 -16.08
CA LEU A 35 -5.99 12.44 -14.62
C LEU A 35 -6.01 13.83 -13.96
N THR A 36 -5.31 14.78 -14.53
CA THR A 36 -5.29 16.16 -14.01
C THR A 36 -6.66 16.82 -14.13
N GLU A 37 -7.35 16.63 -15.25
CA GLU A 37 -8.71 17.14 -15.43
C GLU A 37 -9.71 16.55 -14.43
N LEU A 38 -9.62 15.23 -14.20
CA LEU A 38 -10.47 14.55 -13.22
C LEU A 38 -10.21 15.06 -11.79
N ILE A 39 -8.94 15.31 -11.45
CA ILE A 39 -8.56 15.86 -10.15
C ILE A 39 -9.04 17.31 -10.01
N ASP A 40 -8.95 18.13 -11.04
CA ASP A 40 -9.46 19.50 -11.03
C ASP A 40 -10.98 19.52 -10.79
N LYS A 41 -11.74 18.60 -11.40
CA LYS A 41 -13.17 18.43 -11.12
C LYS A 41 -13.44 18.07 -9.66
N LEU A 42 -12.74 17.07 -9.12
CA LEU A 42 -12.89 16.66 -7.72
C LEU A 42 -12.52 17.78 -6.74
N ARG A 43 -11.50 18.55 -7.05
CA ARG A 43 -11.08 19.71 -6.25
C ARG A 43 -12.12 20.83 -6.24
N ASN A 44 -12.85 20.99 -7.34
CA ASN A 44 -13.96 21.94 -7.46
C ASN A 44 -15.29 21.39 -6.93
N GLU A 45 -15.26 20.25 -6.22
CA GLU A 45 -16.44 19.57 -5.68
C GLU A 45 -17.45 19.11 -6.76
N GLU A 46 -16.99 18.97 -7.98
CA GLU A 46 -17.80 18.44 -9.07
C GLU A 46 -17.93 16.91 -8.97
N ARG A 47 -19.10 16.39 -9.29
CA ARG A 47 -19.32 14.94 -9.32
C ARG A 47 -18.80 14.35 -10.62
N LEU A 48 -17.96 13.35 -10.53
CA LEU A 48 -17.57 12.55 -11.66
C LEU A 48 -18.72 11.66 -12.12
N ASN A 49 -18.92 11.53 -13.44
CA ASN A 49 -19.84 10.54 -13.99
C ASN A 49 -19.24 9.12 -13.85
N VAL A 50 -20.02 8.08 -14.20
CA VAL A 50 -19.61 6.68 -14.03
C VAL A 50 -18.34 6.35 -14.82
N GLN A 51 -18.21 6.85 -16.04
CA GLN A 51 -17.03 6.60 -16.88
C GLN A 51 -15.79 7.31 -16.34
N GLU A 52 -15.93 8.54 -15.87
CA GLU A 52 -14.87 9.32 -15.23
C GLU A 52 -14.39 8.66 -13.93
N ASN A 53 -15.32 8.20 -13.08
CA ASN A 53 -14.99 7.46 -11.85
C ASN A 53 -14.21 6.17 -12.18
N ASN A 54 -14.63 5.44 -13.21
CA ASN A 54 -13.94 4.22 -13.63
C ASN A 54 -12.50 4.52 -14.11
N ARG A 55 -12.31 5.58 -14.92
CA ARG A 55 -10.96 5.98 -15.35
C ARG A 55 -10.10 6.43 -14.18
N TYR A 56 -10.65 7.24 -13.29
CA TYR A 56 -9.96 7.69 -12.10
C TYR A 56 -9.51 6.51 -11.21
N GLY A 57 -10.40 5.55 -10.94
CA GLY A 57 -10.07 4.35 -10.20
C GLY A 57 -8.96 3.52 -10.87
N ILE A 58 -9.01 3.37 -12.20
CA ILE A 58 -7.95 2.69 -12.97
C ILE A 58 -6.60 3.42 -12.80
N TYR A 59 -6.57 4.75 -12.88
CA TYR A 59 -5.34 5.53 -12.70
C TYR A 59 -4.77 5.39 -11.28
N VAL A 60 -5.62 5.42 -10.27
CA VAL A 60 -5.21 5.23 -8.87
C VAL A 60 -4.56 3.86 -8.66
N ILE A 61 -5.22 2.78 -9.10
CA ILE A 61 -4.68 1.43 -9.01
C ILE A 61 -3.37 1.31 -9.78
N THR A 62 -3.30 1.90 -10.97
CA THR A 62 -2.11 1.91 -11.81
C THR A 62 -0.92 2.55 -11.10
N ILE A 63 -1.11 3.71 -10.48
CA ILE A 63 -0.05 4.40 -9.74
C ILE A 63 0.41 3.55 -8.55
N ALA A 64 -0.51 2.97 -7.80
CA ALA A 64 -0.19 2.09 -6.68
C ALA A 64 0.66 0.88 -7.13
N LEU A 65 0.29 0.23 -8.23
CA LEU A 65 1.05 -0.89 -8.79
C LEU A 65 2.44 -0.48 -9.27
N ILE A 66 2.60 0.72 -9.85
CA ILE A 66 3.93 1.21 -10.20
C ILE A 66 4.81 1.37 -8.97
N VAL A 67 4.26 1.92 -7.90
CA VAL A 67 5.00 2.09 -6.65
C VAL A 67 5.46 0.74 -6.12
N GLN A 68 4.63 -0.31 -6.22
CA GLN A 68 4.97 -1.66 -5.78
C GLN A 68 6.10 -2.31 -6.59
N GLU A 69 6.40 -1.82 -7.79
CA GLU A 69 7.57 -2.26 -8.56
C GLU A 69 8.88 -1.65 -8.05
N ASN A 70 8.83 -0.73 -7.10
CA ASN A 70 10.03 -0.26 -6.42
C ASN A 70 10.76 -1.45 -5.75
N PRO A 71 12.09 -1.57 -5.88
CA PRO A 71 12.87 -2.68 -5.30
C PRO A 71 12.62 -2.92 -3.82
N LYS A 72 12.24 -1.87 -3.07
CA LYS A 72 11.90 -1.94 -1.65
C LYS A 72 10.66 -2.81 -1.38
N PHE A 73 9.68 -2.79 -2.30
CA PHE A 73 8.39 -3.45 -2.12
C PHE A 73 8.25 -4.72 -2.98
N LYS A 74 8.94 -4.78 -4.10
CA LYS A 74 8.82 -5.85 -5.09
C LYS A 74 9.06 -7.26 -4.55
N LYS A 75 9.93 -7.40 -3.55
CA LYS A 75 10.31 -8.69 -2.95
C LYS A 75 9.36 -9.16 -1.84
N LYS A 76 8.31 -8.40 -1.55
CA LYS A 76 7.33 -8.75 -0.51
C LYS A 76 6.38 -9.84 -1.02
N SER A 77 5.80 -10.59 -0.08
CA SER A 77 4.82 -11.63 -0.40
C SER A 77 3.59 -11.04 -1.11
N LEU A 78 2.84 -11.88 -1.81
CA LEU A 78 1.61 -11.46 -2.50
C LEU A 78 0.62 -10.85 -1.51
N THR A 79 0.39 -11.52 -0.38
CA THR A 79 -0.53 -11.04 0.67
C THR A 79 -0.12 -9.65 1.20
N GLU A 80 1.18 -9.46 1.50
CA GLU A 80 1.66 -8.15 1.93
C GLU A 80 1.48 -7.07 0.86
N ARG A 81 1.64 -7.42 -0.41
CA ARG A 81 1.45 -6.49 -1.53
C ARG A 81 -0.02 -6.13 -1.73
N GLU A 82 -0.94 -7.07 -1.53
CA GLU A 82 -2.38 -6.83 -1.58
C GLU A 82 -2.84 -5.91 -0.43
N GLU A 83 -2.44 -6.21 0.81
CA GLU A 83 -2.76 -5.35 1.96
C GLU A 83 -2.17 -3.94 1.81
N MET A 84 -0.95 -3.83 1.28
CA MET A 84 -0.31 -2.55 0.99
C MET A 84 -1.03 -1.79 -0.13
N LEU A 85 -1.58 -2.51 -1.14
CA LEU A 85 -2.34 -1.93 -2.24
C LEU A 85 -3.59 -1.22 -1.71
N ASP A 86 -4.32 -1.84 -0.79
CA ASP A 86 -5.52 -1.23 -0.18
C ASP A 86 -5.19 0.08 0.53
N GLN A 87 -4.10 0.11 1.30
CA GLN A 87 -3.62 1.33 1.95
C GLN A 87 -3.21 2.40 0.93
N GLN A 88 -2.52 2.01 -0.15
CA GLN A 88 -2.11 2.92 -1.21
C GLN A 88 -3.30 3.52 -1.95
N ILE A 89 -4.31 2.70 -2.29
CA ILE A 89 -5.53 3.17 -2.95
C ILE A 89 -6.25 4.19 -2.08
N LEU A 90 -6.42 3.90 -0.79
CA LEU A 90 -7.09 4.79 0.15
C LEU A 90 -6.38 6.17 0.23
N GLU A 91 -5.07 6.17 0.41
CA GLU A 91 -4.29 7.40 0.52
C GLU A 91 -4.21 8.18 -0.82
N LEU A 92 -4.18 7.48 -1.96
CA LEU A 92 -4.24 8.12 -3.28
C LEU A 92 -5.61 8.77 -3.52
N LEU A 93 -6.71 8.08 -3.22
CA LEU A 93 -8.06 8.63 -3.38
C LEU A 93 -8.28 9.88 -2.53
N THR A 94 -7.73 9.91 -1.33
CA THR A 94 -7.86 11.07 -0.42
C THR A 94 -6.86 12.18 -0.73
N GLY A 95 -5.67 11.85 -1.20
CA GLY A 95 -4.59 12.80 -1.40
C GLY A 95 -4.57 13.47 -2.77
N LEU A 96 -4.95 12.75 -3.84
CA LEU A 96 -4.90 13.30 -5.20
C LEU A 96 -5.75 14.55 -5.41
N PRO A 97 -6.96 14.69 -4.84
CA PRO A 97 -7.74 15.92 -4.96
C PRO A 97 -7.07 17.19 -4.40
N HIS A 98 -6.05 17.02 -3.56
CA HIS A 98 -5.26 18.14 -3.03
C HIS A 98 -4.08 18.55 -3.93
N PHE A 99 -3.93 17.92 -5.09
CA PHE A 99 -2.88 18.30 -6.03
C PHE A 99 -3.08 19.74 -6.51
N ASP A 100 -2.00 20.49 -6.49
CA ASP A 100 -1.96 21.88 -6.95
C ASP A 100 -0.87 22.01 -8.01
N LYS A 101 -1.30 22.25 -9.25
CA LYS A 101 -0.39 22.39 -10.40
C LYS A 101 0.53 23.61 -10.29
N ASP A 102 0.10 24.64 -9.55
CA ASP A 102 0.84 25.90 -9.41
C ASP A 102 2.03 25.78 -8.43
N LYS A 103 2.08 24.67 -7.66
CA LYS A 103 3.20 24.37 -6.74
C LYS A 103 4.43 23.74 -7.40
N GLY A 104 4.47 23.64 -8.73
CA GLY A 104 5.65 23.22 -9.49
C GLY A 104 5.99 21.74 -9.50
N SER A 105 5.22 20.89 -8.82
CA SER A 105 5.36 19.44 -8.90
C SER A 105 4.56 18.87 -10.07
N SER A 106 5.10 17.87 -10.79
CA SER A 106 4.30 17.13 -11.75
C SER A 106 3.26 16.28 -11.03
N ILE A 107 2.10 16.07 -11.64
CA ILE A 107 1.05 15.19 -11.11
C ILE A 107 1.57 13.78 -10.84
N TYR A 108 2.43 13.27 -11.70
CA TYR A 108 3.05 11.96 -11.52
C TYR A 108 3.93 11.88 -10.27
N SER A 109 4.82 12.85 -10.10
CA SER A 109 5.72 12.90 -8.93
C SER A 109 4.93 13.04 -7.63
N TYR A 110 3.86 13.82 -7.66
CA TYR A 110 2.97 14.00 -6.52
C TYR A 110 2.25 12.70 -6.16
N ALA A 111 1.61 12.05 -7.14
CA ALA A 111 0.90 10.80 -6.98
C ALA A 111 1.84 9.66 -6.55
N TYR A 112 3.00 9.54 -7.17
CA TYR A 112 4.01 8.53 -6.80
C TYR A 112 4.43 8.70 -5.34
N ARG A 113 4.65 9.93 -4.88
CA ARG A 113 5.03 10.22 -3.50
C ARG A 113 3.94 9.81 -2.51
N ILE A 114 2.66 10.08 -2.80
CA ILE A 114 1.55 9.61 -1.96
C ILE A 114 1.56 8.08 -1.86
N GLY A 115 1.58 7.38 -2.98
CA GLY A 115 1.57 5.92 -3.00
C GLY A 115 2.80 5.30 -2.32
N TYR A 116 3.99 5.92 -2.45
CA TYR A 116 5.20 5.48 -1.77
C TYR A 116 5.11 5.68 -0.25
N THR A 117 4.61 6.84 0.18
CA THR A 117 4.43 7.15 1.61
C THR A 117 3.42 6.21 2.23
N ALA A 118 2.30 5.93 1.54
CA ALA A 118 1.31 4.97 1.98
C ALA A 118 1.88 3.56 2.18
N ALA A 119 2.71 3.09 1.24
CA ALA A 119 3.42 1.82 1.37
C ALA A 119 4.36 1.79 2.59
N CYS A 120 5.05 2.90 2.87
CA CYS A 120 5.89 3.02 4.06
C CYS A 120 5.06 3.03 5.36
N HIS A 121 3.90 3.70 5.36
CA HIS A 121 2.98 3.72 6.51
C HIS A 121 2.46 2.32 6.82
N TYR A 122 2.10 1.53 5.81
CA TYR A 122 1.69 0.13 5.99
C TYR A 122 2.72 -0.65 6.80
N TYR A 123 4.01 -0.60 6.41
CA TYR A 123 5.07 -1.31 7.14
C TYR A 123 5.31 -0.76 8.53
N THR A 124 5.28 0.55 8.70
CA THR A 124 5.46 1.17 10.02
C THR A 124 4.37 0.73 10.98
N ASN A 125 3.12 0.69 10.54
CA ASN A 125 1.99 0.25 11.34
C ASN A 125 2.08 -1.25 11.67
N LYS A 126 2.40 -2.08 10.68
CA LYS A 126 2.60 -3.53 10.89
C LYS A 126 3.67 -3.83 11.94
N ILE A 127 4.80 -3.10 11.92
CA ILE A 127 5.87 -3.24 12.94
C ILE A 127 5.39 -2.79 14.32
N LYS A 128 4.64 -1.68 14.40
CA LYS A 128 4.09 -1.19 15.68
C LYS A 128 3.11 -2.19 16.27
N ASP A 129 2.23 -2.75 15.48
CA ASP A 129 1.25 -3.74 15.92
C ASP A 129 1.92 -5.04 16.39
N TYR A 130 2.94 -5.50 15.69
CA TYR A 130 3.75 -6.64 16.12
C TYR A 130 4.43 -6.38 17.48
N LYS A 131 5.04 -5.20 17.66
CA LYS A 131 5.68 -4.84 18.93
C LYS A 131 4.69 -4.76 20.08
N LYS A 132 3.49 -4.20 19.85
CA LYS A 132 2.42 -4.16 20.86
C LYS A 132 1.97 -5.56 21.24
N LYS A 133 1.71 -6.43 20.27
CA LYS A 133 1.30 -7.81 20.50
C LYS A 133 2.35 -8.55 21.33
N LYS A 134 3.61 -8.46 20.93
CA LYS A 134 4.72 -9.08 21.67
C LYS A 134 4.83 -8.56 23.11
N ALA A 135 4.69 -7.26 23.33
CA ALA A 135 4.74 -6.68 24.68
C ALA A 135 3.60 -7.20 25.57
N ILE A 136 2.41 -7.41 25.03
CA ILE A 136 1.26 -8.00 25.73
C ILE A 136 1.56 -9.47 26.08
N GLU A 137 2.08 -10.24 25.14
CA GLU A 137 2.47 -11.64 25.35
C GLU A 137 3.52 -11.76 26.45
N ASP A 138 4.57 -10.93 26.40
CA ASP A 138 5.63 -10.91 27.41
C ASP A 138 5.08 -10.52 28.81
N HIS A 139 4.16 -9.57 28.88
CA HIS A 139 3.51 -9.17 30.15
C HIS A 139 2.67 -10.31 30.75
N CYS A 140 1.82 -10.95 29.93
CA CYS A 140 1.03 -12.08 30.38
C CYS A 140 1.89 -13.26 30.87
N MET A 141 3.01 -13.52 30.20
CA MET A 141 3.94 -14.58 30.64
C MET A 141 4.61 -14.24 31.98
N ASN A 142 4.96 -12.98 32.19
CA ASN A 142 5.54 -12.54 33.47
C ASN A 142 4.53 -12.69 34.61
N GLU A 143 3.28 -12.24 34.42
CA GLU A 143 2.22 -12.40 35.43
C GLU A 143 1.97 -13.87 35.75
N LEU A 144 1.94 -14.74 34.72
CA LEU A 144 1.78 -16.18 34.93
C LEU A 144 2.94 -16.77 35.75
N ASN A 145 4.17 -16.40 35.44
CA ASN A 145 5.34 -16.86 36.19
C ASN A 145 5.31 -16.42 37.65
N GLU A 146 4.95 -15.16 37.93
CA GLU A 146 4.79 -14.64 39.29
C GLU A 146 3.73 -15.43 40.06
N TYR A 147 2.59 -15.73 39.42
CA TYR A 147 1.53 -16.55 40.01
C TYR A 147 2.03 -17.97 40.34
N LEU A 148 2.74 -18.61 39.43
CA LEU A 148 3.28 -19.97 39.62
C LEU A 148 4.36 -20.02 40.69
N GLU A 149 5.21 -19.00 40.82
CA GLU A 149 6.14 -18.87 41.93
C GLU A 149 5.40 -18.75 43.26
N PHE A 150 4.34 -17.96 43.32
CA PHE A 150 3.52 -17.79 44.50
C PHE A 150 2.89 -19.11 44.99
N ILE A 151 2.39 -19.95 44.05
CA ILE A 151 1.81 -21.26 44.39
C ILE A 151 2.87 -22.39 44.56
N GLY A 152 4.18 -22.09 44.41
CA GLY A 152 5.26 -23.05 44.65
C GLY A 152 5.50 -24.04 43.50
N THR A 153 4.98 -23.81 42.31
CA THR A 153 5.17 -24.70 41.13
C THR A 153 6.35 -24.31 40.25
N GLY A 154 7.03 -23.18 40.56
CA GLY A 154 8.16 -22.67 39.78
C GLY A 154 7.76 -21.97 38.48
N LYS A 155 8.74 -21.41 37.79
CA LYS A 155 8.53 -20.73 36.50
C LYS A 155 8.18 -21.73 35.40
N VAL A 156 7.19 -21.38 34.56
CA VAL A 156 6.94 -22.09 33.31
C VAL A 156 8.12 -21.84 32.39
N ASN A 157 8.93 -22.84 32.12
CA ASN A 157 9.89 -22.80 31.02
C ASN A 157 9.07 -22.74 29.72
N ASN A 158 9.43 -21.87 28.80
CA ASN A 158 8.82 -21.77 27.48
C ASN A 158 8.64 -23.18 26.90
N VAL A 159 7.41 -23.66 26.90
CA VAL A 159 7.05 -24.83 26.13
C VAL A 159 6.95 -24.29 24.71
N ASP A 160 7.92 -24.68 23.88
CA ASP A 160 7.77 -24.52 22.43
C ASP A 160 6.46 -25.21 22.05
N VAL A 161 5.45 -24.43 21.72
CA VAL A 161 4.24 -24.93 21.10
C VAL A 161 4.64 -25.28 19.68
N GLU A 162 5.20 -26.49 19.51
CA GLU A 162 5.29 -27.06 18.18
C GLU A 162 3.87 -27.19 17.62
N GLU A 163 3.70 -26.67 16.44
CA GLU A 163 2.50 -26.68 15.61
C GLU A 163 1.85 -28.06 15.58
N VAL A 164 0.55 -28.09 15.89
CA VAL A 164 -0.34 -29.19 15.52
C VAL A 164 -1.23 -28.72 14.38
#